data_b7726795a61f53b387c5e88a28c163d0
#
_entry.id   b7726795a61f53b387c5e88a28c163d0
#
_cell.length_a   1.000
_cell.length_b   1.000
_cell.length_c   1.000
_cell.angle_alpha   90.00
_cell.angle_beta   90.00
_cell.angle_gamma   90.00
#
_symmetry.space_group_name_H-M   'P 1'
#
loop_
_entity.id
_entity.type
_entity.pdbx_description
1 polymer ?
#
loop_
_entity_poly.entity_id
_entity_poly.type
_entity_poly.pdbx_seq_one_letter_code
_entity_poly.pdbx_strand_id
1 'polypeptide(L)'
;MMKKSEIFKRLYKDYSKKYINKMLLSGLFSIFVAGSTSAIAWLLDPAIKKIFIDKDQSLIIIIPLLIIIAFATKGISLYLAKATMISVGEEIKKKLQSDMVRSLIKTDTQIIDKKHSGKFISNITFDVTQITNLLSHAILILFKDSLTLIGLLIVMFTQNWKLALISIIMIPLASISARTLGKRVGKVTTEAQEKSGFLTTYLVELFKNHKLIKIFQKEDFENIRADKYLTELKDKQKKIQTVFVRMSPIMETLTGIMIAVLIFYSGKLINSGQIEINNFFSFLAAMM
;
A
#
# COMPACT_ATOMS: atom_id res chain seq x y z
N MET A 1 -27.61 11.08 -6.56
CA MET A 1 -26.20 10.66 -6.37
C MET A 1 -26.17 9.15 -6.17
N MET A 2 -25.45 8.39 -7.02
CA MET A 2 -25.31 6.93 -6.84
C MET A 2 -24.57 6.62 -5.53
N LYS A 3 -25.00 5.58 -4.81
CA LYS A 3 -24.29 5.12 -3.59
C LYS A 3 -22.89 4.64 -3.97
N LYS A 4 -21.89 4.88 -3.11
CA LYS A 4 -20.48 4.45 -3.34
C LYS A 4 -20.38 2.96 -3.70
N SER A 5 -21.20 2.11 -3.08
CA SER A 5 -21.25 0.66 -3.37
C SER A 5 -21.72 0.34 -4.79
N GLU A 6 -22.62 1.14 -5.37
CA GLU A 6 -23.12 0.95 -6.73
C GLU A 6 -22.05 1.28 -7.78
N ILE A 7 -21.25 2.32 -7.51
CA ILE A 7 -20.12 2.70 -8.37
C ILE A 7 -19.08 1.57 -8.42
N PHE A 8 -18.72 1.02 -7.27
CA PHE A 8 -17.79 -0.12 -7.20
C PHE A 8 -18.33 -1.36 -7.91
N LYS A 9 -19.61 -1.67 -7.71
CA LYS A 9 -20.27 -2.81 -8.38
C LYS A 9 -20.28 -2.64 -9.90
N ARG A 10 -20.53 -1.42 -10.40
CA ARG A 10 -20.51 -1.11 -11.83
C ARG A 10 -19.10 -1.19 -12.39
N LEU A 11 -18.09 -0.62 -11.72
CA LEU A 11 -16.68 -0.72 -12.11
C LEU A 11 -16.23 -2.19 -12.22
N TYR A 12 -16.59 -3.00 -11.23
CA TYR A 12 -16.29 -4.43 -11.26
C TYR A 12 -16.97 -5.13 -12.43
N LYS A 13 -18.29 -4.95 -12.60
CA LYS A 13 -19.08 -5.64 -13.62
C LYS A 13 -18.65 -5.27 -15.05
N ASP A 14 -18.46 -3.97 -15.32
CA ASP A 14 -18.28 -3.46 -16.68
C ASP A 14 -16.80 -3.50 -17.13
N TYR A 15 -15.85 -3.40 -16.16
CA TYR A 15 -14.43 -3.29 -16.49
C TYR A 15 -13.56 -4.42 -15.95
N SER A 16 -13.76 -4.85 -14.68
CA SER A 16 -12.86 -5.83 -14.05
C SER A 16 -13.21 -7.27 -14.36
N LYS A 17 -14.50 -7.59 -14.53
CA LYS A 17 -14.99 -8.99 -14.74
C LYS A 17 -14.32 -9.69 -15.91
N LYS A 18 -14.00 -8.98 -16.98
CA LYS A 18 -13.33 -9.54 -18.17
C LYS A 18 -11.92 -10.08 -17.86
N TYR A 19 -11.27 -9.52 -16.86
CA TYR A 19 -9.88 -9.86 -16.49
C TYR A 19 -9.79 -10.75 -15.27
N ILE A 20 -10.91 -11.38 -14.85
CA ILE A 20 -10.97 -12.18 -13.62
C ILE A 20 -9.96 -13.34 -13.62
N ASN A 21 -9.70 -13.96 -14.77
CA ASN A 21 -8.72 -15.04 -14.88
C ASN A 21 -7.29 -14.55 -14.57
N LYS A 22 -6.92 -13.35 -15.05
CA LYS A 22 -5.63 -12.73 -14.71
C LYS A 22 -5.56 -12.34 -13.24
N MET A 23 -6.67 -11.84 -12.67
CA MET A 23 -6.75 -11.52 -11.24
C MET A 23 -6.64 -12.77 -10.37
N LEU A 24 -7.30 -13.87 -10.75
CA LEU A 24 -7.16 -15.17 -10.08
C LEU A 24 -5.74 -15.72 -10.17
N LEU A 25 -5.09 -15.60 -11.33
CA LEU A 25 -3.68 -15.98 -11.51
C LEU A 25 -2.76 -15.18 -10.58
N SER A 26 -2.96 -13.86 -10.49
CA SER A 26 -2.23 -13.01 -9.53
C SER A 26 -2.52 -13.41 -8.08
N GLY A 27 -3.76 -13.78 -7.77
CA GLY A 27 -4.16 -14.33 -6.48
C GLY A 27 -3.40 -15.63 -6.15
N LEU A 28 -3.28 -16.54 -7.12
CA LEU A 28 -2.51 -17.77 -6.96
C LEU A 28 -1.04 -17.48 -6.66
N PHE A 29 -0.41 -16.58 -7.42
CA PHE A 29 0.95 -16.15 -7.10
C PHE A 29 1.07 -15.51 -5.70
N SER A 30 0.04 -14.80 -5.25
CA SER A 30 0.01 -14.22 -3.89
C SER A 30 -0.04 -15.30 -2.80
N ILE A 31 -0.69 -16.44 -3.05
CA ILE A 31 -0.65 -17.61 -2.15
C ILE A 31 0.78 -18.16 -2.05
N PHE A 32 1.49 -18.28 -3.17
CA PHE A 32 2.91 -18.70 -3.15
C PHE A 32 3.79 -17.70 -2.40
N VAL A 33 3.56 -16.39 -2.53
CA VAL A 33 4.28 -15.37 -1.76
C VAL A 33 4.03 -15.53 -0.27
N ALA A 34 2.78 -15.70 0.14
CA ALA A 34 2.40 -15.89 1.54
C ALA A 34 2.99 -17.19 2.11
N GLY A 35 2.84 -18.30 1.37
CA GLY A 35 3.40 -19.60 1.75
C GLY A 35 4.93 -19.57 1.89
N SER A 36 5.63 -19.00 0.93
CA SER A 36 7.10 -18.85 0.99
C SER A 36 7.53 -17.97 2.16
N THR A 37 6.80 -16.88 2.45
CA THR A 37 7.12 -16.00 3.60
C THR A 37 6.96 -16.74 4.92
N SER A 38 5.87 -17.50 5.08
CA SER A 38 5.63 -18.34 6.25
C SER A 38 6.63 -19.49 6.37
N ALA A 39 7.00 -20.12 5.24
CA ALA A 39 8.02 -21.17 5.21
C ALA A 39 9.40 -20.66 5.63
N ILE A 40 9.79 -19.44 5.21
CA ILE A 40 11.06 -18.83 5.64
C ILE A 40 11.09 -18.67 7.16
N ALA A 41 10.02 -18.15 7.76
CA ALA A 41 9.93 -17.99 9.21
C ALA A 41 9.97 -19.36 9.93
N TRP A 42 9.26 -20.36 9.40
CA TRP A 42 9.25 -21.71 9.96
C TRP A 42 10.60 -22.44 9.82
N LEU A 43 11.32 -22.26 8.70
CA LEU A 43 12.62 -22.91 8.47
C LEU A 43 13.72 -22.44 9.43
N LEU A 44 13.55 -21.30 10.11
CA LEU A 44 14.49 -20.86 11.15
C LEU A 44 14.50 -21.79 12.37
N ASP A 45 13.38 -22.43 12.69
CA ASP A 45 13.32 -23.40 13.79
C ASP A 45 14.24 -24.60 13.50
N PRO A 46 14.07 -25.40 12.44
CA PRO A 46 14.99 -26.49 12.14
C PRO A 46 16.41 -26.01 11.82
N ALA A 47 16.57 -24.78 11.29
CA ALA A 47 17.92 -24.26 11.06
C ALA A 47 18.69 -24.08 12.36
N ILE A 48 18.10 -23.50 13.38
CA ILE A 48 18.77 -23.30 14.67
C ILE A 48 18.92 -24.62 15.41
N LYS A 49 17.86 -25.43 15.48
CA LYS A 49 17.92 -26.72 16.21
C LYS A 49 18.91 -27.69 15.58
N LYS A 50 18.77 -27.98 14.29
CA LYS A 50 19.52 -29.04 13.62
C LYS A 50 20.95 -28.64 13.28
N ILE A 51 21.20 -27.38 12.87
CA ILE A 51 22.56 -26.96 12.48
C ILE A 51 23.38 -26.54 13.71
N PHE A 52 22.81 -25.72 14.60
CA PHE A 52 23.60 -25.10 15.67
C PHE A 52 23.55 -25.87 16.99
N ILE A 53 22.43 -26.54 17.31
CA ILE A 53 22.30 -27.31 18.58
C ILE A 53 22.70 -28.76 18.36
N ASP A 54 22.04 -29.47 17.42
CA ASP A 54 22.27 -30.89 17.16
C ASP A 54 23.55 -31.17 16.33
N LYS A 55 24.08 -30.12 15.63
CA LYS A 55 25.27 -30.17 14.77
C LYS A 55 25.22 -31.25 13.68
N ASP A 56 24.05 -31.47 13.11
CA ASP A 56 23.80 -32.43 12.04
C ASP A 56 24.42 -31.97 10.73
N GLN A 57 25.53 -32.61 10.31
CA GLN A 57 26.28 -32.25 9.11
C GLN A 57 25.48 -32.40 7.81
N SER A 58 24.53 -33.34 7.76
CA SER A 58 23.71 -33.55 6.54
C SER A 58 22.77 -32.38 6.26
N LEU A 59 22.26 -31.71 7.29
CA LEU A 59 21.31 -30.64 7.19
C LEU A 59 21.94 -29.25 6.99
N ILE A 60 23.26 -29.13 7.21
CA ILE A 60 24.04 -27.90 7.00
C ILE A 60 23.92 -27.37 5.56
N ILE A 61 23.77 -28.26 4.57
CA ILE A 61 23.63 -27.87 3.16
C ILE A 61 22.14 -27.78 2.76
N ILE A 62 21.32 -28.70 3.25
CA ILE A 62 19.91 -28.82 2.82
C ILE A 62 19.08 -27.61 3.30
N ILE A 63 19.22 -27.21 4.55
CA ILE A 63 18.41 -26.12 5.11
C ILE A 63 18.71 -24.77 4.43
N PRO A 64 19.97 -24.33 4.26
CA PRO A 64 20.27 -23.13 3.49
C PRO A 64 19.76 -23.19 2.04
N LEU A 65 19.84 -24.34 1.38
CA LEU A 65 19.31 -24.52 0.03
C LEU A 65 17.77 -24.31 0.00
N LEU A 66 17.04 -24.88 0.97
CA LEU A 66 15.60 -24.68 1.10
C LEU A 66 15.25 -23.21 1.36
N ILE A 67 16.04 -22.50 2.15
CA ILE A 67 15.87 -21.07 2.38
C ILE A 67 16.06 -20.29 1.06
N ILE A 68 17.11 -20.60 0.28
CA ILE A 68 17.33 -19.97 -1.03
C ILE A 68 16.13 -20.21 -1.96
N ILE A 69 15.65 -21.46 -2.04
CA ILE A 69 14.48 -21.82 -2.85
C ILE A 69 13.24 -21.04 -2.40
N ALA A 70 13.01 -20.92 -1.09
CA ALA A 70 11.88 -20.19 -0.54
C ALA A 70 11.95 -18.69 -0.88
N PHE A 71 13.13 -18.06 -0.78
CA PHE A 71 13.33 -16.66 -1.19
C PHE A 71 13.17 -16.46 -2.71
N ALA A 72 13.71 -17.37 -3.51
CA ALA A 72 13.57 -17.34 -4.97
C ALA A 72 12.11 -17.48 -5.38
N THR A 73 11.38 -18.45 -4.82
CA THR A 73 9.94 -18.65 -5.06
C THR A 73 9.15 -17.41 -4.66
N LYS A 74 9.44 -16.83 -3.48
CA LYS A 74 8.81 -15.57 -3.03
C LYS A 74 9.05 -14.43 -4.01
N GLY A 75 10.31 -14.24 -4.45
CA GLY A 75 10.68 -13.15 -5.37
C GLY A 75 10.02 -13.29 -6.73
N ILE A 76 10.10 -14.46 -7.35
CA ILE A 76 9.50 -14.75 -8.65
C ILE A 76 7.98 -14.60 -8.59
N SER A 77 7.34 -15.21 -7.59
CA SER A 77 5.88 -15.13 -7.42
C SER A 77 5.40 -13.71 -7.18
N LEU A 78 6.14 -12.91 -6.39
CA LEU A 78 5.81 -11.51 -6.16
C LEU A 78 5.91 -10.67 -7.44
N TYR A 79 6.96 -10.90 -8.24
CA TYR A 79 7.10 -10.24 -9.54
C TYR A 79 5.94 -10.59 -10.47
N LEU A 80 5.62 -11.88 -10.63
CA LEU A 80 4.54 -12.34 -11.48
C LEU A 80 3.16 -11.83 -11.04
N ALA A 81 2.89 -11.81 -9.73
CA ALA A 81 1.67 -11.25 -9.16
C ALA A 81 1.52 -9.76 -9.50
N LYS A 82 2.58 -8.97 -9.26
CA LYS A 82 2.58 -7.53 -9.56
C LYS A 82 2.48 -7.24 -11.06
N ALA A 83 3.28 -7.92 -11.88
CA ALA A 83 3.29 -7.72 -13.34
C ALA A 83 1.91 -8.04 -13.95
N THR A 84 1.28 -9.12 -13.50
CA THR A 84 -0.07 -9.49 -13.95
C THR A 84 -1.10 -8.43 -13.55
N MET A 85 -1.05 -7.90 -12.32
CA MET A 85 -1.99 -6.86 -11.87
C MET A 85 -1.74 -5.51 -12.53
N ILE A 86 -0.50 -5.15 -12.83
CA ILE A 86 -0.17 -3.95 -13.63
C ILE A 86 -0.79 -4.08 -15.03
N SER A 87 -0.63 -5.24 -15.68
CA SER A 87 -1.26 -5.49 -16.98
C SER A 87 -2.79 -5.33 -16.94
N VAL A 88 -3.44 -5.87 -15.90
CA VAL A 88 -4.90 -5.72 -15.70
C VAL A 88 -5.27 -4.25 -15.49
N GLY A 89 -4.52 -3.53 -14.67
CA GLY A 89 -4.74 -2.11 -14.38
C GLY A 89 -4.67 -1.23 -15.63
N GLU A 90 -3.65 -1.41 -16.47
CA GLU A 90 -3.47 -0.64 -17.70
C GLU A 90 -4.55 -0.98 -18.76
N GLU A 91 -4.99 -2.21 -18.84
CA GLU A 91 -6.12 -2.59 -19.73
C GLU A 91 -7.44 -1.96 -19.28
N ILE A 92 -7.73 -1.96 -17.99
CA ILE A 92 -8.91 -1.28 -17.41
C ILE A 92 -8.83 0.22 -17.65
N LYS A 93 -7.66 0.82 -17.44
CA LYS A 93 -7.40 2.25 -17.68
C LYS A 93 -7.67 2.63 -19.13
N LYS A 94 -7.07 1.89 -20.07
CA LYS A 94 -7.30 2.10 -21.51
C LYS A 94 -8.78 2.04 -21.87
N LYS A 95 -9.50 1.04 -21.36
CA LYS A 95 -10.93 0.87 -21.64
C LYS A 95 -11.75 2.02 -21.06
N LEU A 96 -11.51 2.42 -19.80
CA LEU A 96 -12.18 3.57 -19.17
C LEU A 96 -11.92 4.86 -19.95
N GLN A 97 -10.67 5.15 -20.29
CA GLN A 97 -10.31 6.33 -21.07
C GLN A 97 -10.99 6.31 -22.45
N SER A 98 -11.00 5.17 -23.14
CA SER A 98 -11.66 5.03 -24.45
C SER A 98 -13.17 5.28 -24.36
N ASP A 99 -13.83 4.71 -23.35
CA ASP A 99 -15.28 4.90 -23.16
C ASP A 99 -15.62 6.35 -22.79
N MET A 100 -14.78 7.01 -21.99
CA MET A 100 -14.93 8.44 -21.65
C MET A 100 -14.73 9.33 -22.88
N VAL A 101 -13.68 9.10 -23.69
CA VAL A 101 -13.45 9.86 -24.93
C VAL A 101 -14.60 9.65 -25.91
N ARG A 102 -15.06 8.41 -26.08
CA ARG A 102 -16.21 8.10 -26.95
C ARG A 102 -17.48 8.81 -26.50
N SER A 103 -17.72 8.86 -25.19
CA SER A 103 -18.85 9.57 -24.61
C SER A 103 -18.72 11.08 -24.84
N LEU A 104 -17.52 11.64 -24.68
CA LEU A 104 -17.24 13.06 -24.88
C LEU A 104 -17.48 13.49 -26.32
N ILE A 105 -17.03 12.68 -27.30
CA ILE A 105 -17.23 12.96 -28.75
C ILE A 105 -18.72 12.95 -29.12
N LYS A 106 -19.54 12.14 -28.43
CA LYS A 106 -20.99 12.07 -28.66
C LYS A 106 -21.79 13.06 -27.85
N THR A 107 -21.16 13.84 -26.97
CA THR A 107 -21.83 14.80 -26.10
C THR A 107 -22.16 16.06 -26.87
N ASP A 108 -23.31 16.68 -26.54
CA ASP A 108 -23.76 17.98 -27.11
C ASP A 108 -22.73 19.08 -26.80
N THR A 109 -22.46 19.93 -27.79
CA THR A 109 -21.52 21.06 -27.71
C THR A 109 -21.86 22.01 -26.57
N GLN A 110 -23.14 22.23 -26.28
CA GLN A 110 -23.57 23.09 -25.16
C GLN A 110 -23.06 22.63 -23.79
N ILE A 111 -22.85 21.30 -23.60
CA ILE A 111 -22.32 20.75 -22.35
C ILE A 111 -20.81 20.96 -22.26
N ILE A 112 -20.14 20.89 -23.41
CA ILE A 112 -18.68 21.09 -23.51
C ILE A 112 -18.36 22.57 -23.27
N ASP A 113 -19.11 23.48 -23.88
CA ASP A 113 -18.90 24.93 -23.76
C ASP A 113 -19.13 25.46 -22.34
N LYS A 114 -20.06 24.84 -21.58
CA LYS A 114 -20.34 25.19 -20.18
C LYS A 114 -19.30 24.73 -19.20
N LYS A 115 -18.42 23.84 -19.57
CA LYS A 115 -17.38 23.26 -18.68
C LYS A 115 -15.99 23.50 -19.26
N HIS A 116 -15.05 23.93 -18.42
CA HIS A 116 -13.66 24.11 -18.82
C HIS A 116 -13.08 22.80 -19.36
N SER A 117 -12.52 22.82 -20.54
CA SER A 117 -11.87 21.66 -21.22
C SER A 117 -10.80 20.99 -20.33
N GLY A 118 -10.07 21.77 -19.55
CA GLY A 118 -9.09 21.27 -18.59
C GLY A 118 -9.65 20.27 -17.57
N LYS A 119 -10.94 20.41 -17.17
CA LYS A 119 -11.58 19.47 -16.25
C LYS A 119 -11.81 18.10 -16.90
N PHE A 120 -12.21 18.05 -18.16
CA PHE A 120 -12.38 16.80 -18.89
C PHE A 120 -11.04 16.09 -19.11
N ILE A 121 -9.99 16.85 -19.46
CA ILE A 121 -8.64 16.33 -19.62
C ILE A 121 -8.15 15.74 -18.29
N SER A 122 -8.29 16.48 -17.19
CA SER A 122 -7.91 16.01 -15.85
C SER A 122 -8.64 14.72 -15.46
N ASN A 123 -9.95 14.64 -15.67
CA ASN A 123 -10.71 13.44 -15.34
C ASN A 123 -10.26 12.23 -16.15
N ILE A 124 -9.98 12.39 -17.45
CA ILE A 124 -9.56 11.29 -18.33
C ILE A 124 -8.12 10.82 -18.01
N THR A 125 -7.24 11.75 -17.68
CA THR A 125 -5.81 11.43 -17.48
C THR A 125 -5.49 11.07 -16.03
N PHE A 126 -5.87 11.92 -15.08
CA PHE A 126 -5.48 11.76 -13.67
C PHE A 126 -6.47 10.93 -12.86
N ASP A 127 -7.78 11.23 -12.93
CA ASP A 127 -8.75 10.53 -12.09
C ASP A 127 -8.87 9.05 -12.48
N VAL A 128 -8.87 8.75 -13.78
CA VAL A 128 -8.87 7.36 -14.26
C VAL A 128 -7.63 6.62 -13.77
N THR A 129 -6.46 7.24 -13.84
CA THR A 129 -5.20 6.63 -13.35
C THR A 129 -5.28 6.33 -11.85
N GLN A 130 -5.83 7.23 -11.04
CA GLN A 130 -6.03 7.01 -9.62
C GLN A 130 -6.98 5.85 -9.32
N ILE A 131 -8.10 5.77 -10.03
CA ILE A 131 -9.08 4.69 -9.88
C ILE A 131 -8.46 3.34 -10.25
N THR A 132 -7.72 3.26 -11.36
CA THR A 132 -7.09 2.01 -11.79
C THR A 132 -5.95 1.57 -10.90
N ASN A 133 -5.17 2.50 -10.35
CA ASN A 133 -4.16 2.19 -9.32
C ASN A 133 -4.79 1.61 -8.05
N LEU A 134 -5.93 2.13 -7.62
CA LEU A 134 -6.67 1.55 -6.48
C LEU A 134 -7.14 0.13 -6.80
N LEU A 135 -7.69 -0.12 -7.98
CA LEU A 135 -8.21 -1.42 -8.38
C LEU A 135 -7.10 -2.48 -8.55
N SER A 136 -5.93 -2.11 -9.05
CA SER A 136 -4.83 -3.04 -9.28
C SER A 136 -3.92 -3.20 -8.06
N HIS A 137 -3.42 -2.10 -7.50
CA HIS A 137 -2.47 -2.14 -6.38
C HIS A 137 -3.12 -2.46 -5.03
N ALA A 138 -4.20 -1.75 -4.68
CA ALA A 138 -4.77 -1.91 -3.34
C ALA A 138 -5.40 -3.30 -3.15
N ILE A 139 -6.07 -3.84 -4.17
CA ILE A 139 -6.68 -5.18 -4.10
C ILE A 139 -5.59 -6.25 -3.97
N LEU A 140 -4.51 -6.16 -4.77
CA LEU A 140 -3.40 -7.11 -4.69
C LEU A 140 -2.74 -7.09 -3.31
N ILE A 141 -2.44 -5.88 -2.78
CA ILE A 141 -1.79 -5.72 -1.48
C ILE A 141 -2.69 -6.29 -0.38
N LEU A 142 -3.97 -5.92 -0.35
CA LEU A 142 -4.91 -6.42 0.66
C LEU A 142 -5.00 -7.94 0.65
N PHE A 143 -5.12 -8.54 -0.53
CA PHE A 143 -5.23 -10.00 -0.67
C PHE A 143 -3.92 -10.69 -0.25
N LYS A 144 -2.79 -10.26 -0.79
CA LYS A 144 -1.47 -10.81 -0.49
C LYS A 144 -1.11 -10.67 0.99
N ASP A 145 -1.26 -9.47 1.55
CA ASP A 145 -0.85 -9.21 2.93
C ASP A 145 -1.79 -9.89 3.94
N SER A 146 -3.09 -10.02 3.62
CA SER A 146 -4.01 -10.81 4.45
C SER A 146 -3.62 -12.28 4.49
N LEU A 147 -3.28 -12.88 3.33
CA LEU A 147 -2.81 -14.26 3.27
C LEU A 147 -1.48 -14.44 4.02
N THR A 148 -0.55 -13.52 3.85
CA THR A 148 0.74 -13.53 4.54
C THR A 148 0.55 -13.45 6.05
N LEU A 149 -0.33 -12.55 6.51
CA LEU A 149 -0.66 -12.41 7.93
C LEU A 149 -1.26 -13.71 8.50
N ILE A 150 -2.20 -14.34 7.80
CA ILE A 150 -2.78 -15.61 8.22
C ILE A 150 -1.68 -16.70 8.30
N GLY A 151 -0.83 -16.80 7.28
CA GLY A 151 0.25 -17.77 7.25
C GLY A 151 1.27 -17.58 8.39
N LEU A 152 1.67 -16.34 8.66
CA LEU A 152 2.58 -16.03 9.76
C LEU A 152 1.93 -16.27 11.13
N LEU A 153 0.64 -15.96 11.31
CA LEU A 153 -0.08 -16.30 12.53
C LEU A 153 -0.12 -17.80 12.77
N ILE A 154 -0.35 -18.61 11.72
CA ILE A 154 -0.29 -20.08 11.86
C ILE A 154 1.09 -20.50 12.35
N VAL A 155 2.18 -20.00 11.75
CA VAL A 155 3.55 -20.30 12.21
C VAL A 155 3.74 -19.87 13.66
N MET A 156 3.32 -18.67 14.06
CA MET A 156 3.43 -18.21 15.45
C MET A 156 2.69 -19.13 16.43
N PHE A 157 1.47 -19.55 16.11
CA PHE A 157 0.69 -20.45 16.97
C PHE A 157 1.29 -21.85 17.06
N THR A 158 1.89 -22.36 15.98
CA THR A 158 2.58 -23.68 15.98
C THR A 158 3.86 -23.64 16.81
N GLN A 159 4.56 -22.50 16.84
CA GLN A 159 5.76 -22.35 17.64
C GLN A 159 5.44 -22.19 19.14
N ASN A 160 4.56 -21.26 19.48
CA ASN A 160 4.05 -21.13 20.86
C ASN A 160 2.79 -20.31 20.93
N TRP A 161 1.68 -20.92 21.34
CA TRP A 161 0.38 -20.25 21.44
C TRP A 161 0.33 -19.13 22.50
N LYS A 162 1.10 -19.24 23.60
CA LYS A 162 1.14 -18.21 24.66
C LYS A 162 1.79 -16.92 24.16
N LEU A 163 2.93 -17.05 23.46
CA LEU A 163 3.60 -15.92 22.83
C LEU A 163 2.75 -15.31 21.72
N ALA A 164 2.05 -16.15 20.94
CA ALA A 164 1.15 -15.70 19.88
C ALA A 164 0.01 -14.85 20.43
N LEU A 165 -0.63 -15.24 21.55
CA LEU A 165 -1.67 -14.44 22.18
C LEU A 165 -1.17 -13.07 22.67
N ILE A 166 0.03 -13.02 23.25
CA ILE A 166 0.66 -11.75 23.67
C ILE A 166 0.88 -10.86 22.45
N SER A 167 1.37 -11.40 21.34
CA SER A 167 1.62 -10.65 20.11
C SER A 167 0.34 -10.10 19.47
N ILE A 168 -0.78 -10.83 19.56
CA ILE A 168 -2.08 -10.38 19.03
C ILE A 168 -2.56 -9.08 19.72
N ILE A 169 -2.19 -8.85 20.97
CA ILE A 169 -2.54 -7.60 21.70
C ILE A 169 -1.96 -6.37 21.00
N MET A 170 -0.87 -6.51 20.24
CA MET A 170 -0.30 -5.39 19.47
C MET A 170 -1.12 -4.99 18.25
N ILE A 171 -1.90 -5.92 17.68
CA ILE A 171 -2.71 -5.63 16.47
C ILE A 171 -3.70 -4.48 16.72
N PRO A 172 -4.50 -4.47 17.82
CA PRO A 172 -5.35 -3.32 18.14
C PRO A 172 -4.58 -2.01 18.33
N LEU A 173 -3.44 -2.05 19.04
CA LEU A 173 -2.61 -0.85 19.29
C LEU A 173 -2.08 -0.25 17.99
N ALA A 174 -1.52 -1.09 17.12
CA ALA A 174 -1.06 -0.67 15.79
C ALA A 174 -2.23 -0.15 14.94
N SER A 175 -3.38 -0.80 14.97
CA SER A 175 -4.58 -0.40 14.23
C SER A 175 -5.14 0.94 14.68
N ILE A 176 -5.18 1.22 15.98
CA ILE A 176 -5.61 2.52 16.53
C ILE A 176 -4.67 3.63 16.06
N SER A 177 -3.35 3.40 16.16
CA SER A 177 -2.33 4.34 15.70
C SER A 177 -2.46 4.62 14.20
N ALA A 178 -2.54 3.57 13.37
CA ALA A 178 -2.71 3.67 11.93
C ALA A 178 -4.01 4.40 11.55
N ARG A 179 -5.12 4.09 12.22
CA ARG A 179 -6.42 4.74 11.96
C ARG A 179 -6.40 6.23 12.31
N THR A 180 -5.78 6.60 13.41
CA THR A 180 -5.68 8.00 13.86
C THR A 180 -4.84 8.83 12.89
N LEU A 181 -3.67 8.31 12.51
CA LEU A 181 -2.79 8.95 11.53
C LEU A 181 -3.44 8.99 10.14
N GLY A 182 -4.08 7.90 9.71
CA GLY A 182 -4.77 7.82 8.42
C GLY A 182 -5.90 8.85 8.29
N LYS A 183 -6.71 9.05 9.33
CA LYS A 183 -7.73 10.12 9.34
C LYS A 183 -7.12 11.51 9.21
N ARG A 184 -5.99 11.75 9.88
CA ARG A 184 -5.28 13.03 9.82
C ARG A 184 -4.67 13.27 8.44
N VAL A 185 -4.04 12.26 7.84
CA VAL A 185 -3.55 12.32 6.46
C VAL A 185 -4.69 12.63 5.50
N GLY A 186 -5.81 11.90 5.57
CA GLY A 186 -6.97 12.13 4.71
C GLY A 186 -7.48 13.57 4.76
N LYS A 187 -7.61 14.15 5.96
CA LYS A 187 -8.03 15.56 6.13
C LYS A 187 -7.05 16.52 5.46
N VAL A 188 -5.76 16.41 5.75
CA VAL A 188 -4.73 17.33 5.21
C VAL A 188 -4.58 17.16 3.70
N THR A 189 -4.76 15.93 3.17
CA THR A 189 -4.74 15.66 1.73
C THR A 189 -5.90 16.37 1.02
N THR A 190 -7.12 16.33 1.57
CA THR A 190 -8.26 17.06 1.02
C THR A 190 -7.99 18.58 0.99
N GLU A 191 -7.47 19.14 2.08
CA GLU A 191 -7.09 20.56 2.14
C GLU A 191 -6.00 20.91 1.10
N ALA A 192 -5.03 20.03 0.88
CA ALA A 192 -3.97 20.22 -0.14
C ALA A 192 -4.54 20.14 -1.57
N GLN A 193 -5.50 19.25 -1.83
CA GLN A 193 -6.17 19.16 -3.13
C GLN A 193 -6.98 20.42 -3.44
N GLU A 194 -7.68 21.00 -2.45
CA GLU A 194 -8.38 22.27 -2.61
C GLU A 194 -7.39 23.39 -2.96
N LYS A 195 -6.26 23.49 -2.24
CA LYS A 195 -5.23 24.50 -2.55
C LYS A 195 -4.58 24.29 -3.91
N SER A 196 -4.37 23.04 -4.31
CA SER A 196 -3.90 22.71 -5.66
C SER A 196 -4.89 23.13 -6.73
N GLY A 197 -6.19 22.94 -6.48
CA GLY A 197 -7.26 23.39 -7.37
C GLY A 197 -7.28 24.92 -7.55
N PHE A 198 -7.14 25.67 -6.45
CA PHE A 198 -7.04 27.14 -6.51
C PHE A 198 -5.82 27.61 -7.29
N LEU A 199 -4.64 26.99 -7.04
CA LEU A 199 -3.43 27.29 -7.79
C LEU A 199 -3.61 27.01 -9.29
N THR A 200 -4.20 25.87 -9.64
CA THR A 200 -4.45 25.51 -11.05
C THR A 200 -5.37 26.52 -11.73
N THR A 201 -6.45 26.92 -11.07
CA THR A 201 -7.36 27.95 -11.60
C THR A 201 -6.63 29.27 -11.82
N TYR A 202 -5.85 29.70 -10.82
CA TYR A 202 -5.06 30.92 -10.92
C TYR A 202 -4.05 30.87 -12.07
N LEU A 203 -3.32 29.75 -12.24
CA LEU A 203 -2.36 29.60 -13.35
C LEU A 203 -3.06 29.67 -14.72
N VAL A 204 -4.24 29.06 -14.87
CA VAL A 204 -5.03 29.15 -16.11
C VAL A 204 -5.42 30.59 -16.40
N GLU A 205 -5.87 31.34 -15.40
CA GLU A 205 -6.21 32.77 -15.54
C GLU A 205 -4.97 33.59 -15.90
N LEU A 206 -3.84 33.36 -15.26
CA LEU A 206 -2.57 34.03 -15.51
C LEU A 206 -2.13 33.85 -16.96
N PHE A 207 -2.14 32.61 -17.47
CA PHE A 207 -1.78 32.34 -18.86
C PHE A 207 -2.78 32.96 -19.85
N LYS A 208 -4.08 32.90 -19.55
CA LYS A 208 -5.12 33.51 -20.39
C LYS A 208 -4.97 35.02 -20.49
N ASN A 209 -4.59 35.68 -19.40
CA ASN A 209 -4.48 37.12 -19.29
C ASN A 209 -3.02 37.62 -19.41
N HIS A 210 -2.09 36.80 -19.90
CA HIS A 210 -0.65 37.14 -19.95
C HIS A 210 -0.38 38.46 -20.70
N LYS A 211 -1.11 38.74 -21.82
CA LYS A 211 -0.98 40.00 -22.54
C LYS A 211 -1.36 41.20 -21.69
N LEU A 212 -2.42 41.09 -20.88
CA LEU A 212 -2.86 42.17 -19.99
C LEU A 212 -1.82 42.45 -18.91
N ILE A 213 -1.24 41.39 -18.33
CA ILE A 213 -0.17 41.53 -17.33
C ILE A 213 1.00 42.34 -17.89
N LYS A 214 1.41 42.05 -19.15
CA LYS A 214 2.46 42.78 -19.86
C LYS A 214 2.09 44.23 -20.16
N ILE A 215 0.88 44.49 -20.62
CA ILE A 215 0.41 45.84 -20.95
C ILE A 215 0.37 46.71 -19.70
N PHE A 216 -0.12 46.17 -18.58
CA PHE A 216 -0.23 46.88 -17.31
C PHE A 216 1.04 46.83 -16.43
N GLN A 217 2.11 46.17 -16.89
CA GLN A 217 3.39 46.00 -16.13
C GLN A 217 3.15 45.48 -14.70
N LYS A 218 2.30 44.46 -14.55
CA LYS A 218 1.90 43.87 -13.26
C LYS A 218 2.59 42.56 -12.94
N GLU A 219 3.77 42.30 -13.52
CA GLU A 219 4.52 41.06 -13.32
C GLU A 219 4.86 40.82 -11.86
N ASP A 220 5.35 41.84 -11.15
CA ASP A 220 5.72 41.70 -9.73
C ASP A 220 4.50 41.44 -8.84
N PHE A 221 3.36 42.07 -9.13
CA PHE A 221 2.12 41.81 -8.42
C PHE A 221 1.67 40.35 -8.58
N GLU A 222 1.69 39.83 -9.81
CA GLU A 222 1.32 38.45 -10.08
C GLU A 222 2.35 37.45 -9.52
N ASN A 223 3.64 37.80 -9.51
CA ASN A 223 4.66 36.96 -8.86
C ASN A 223 4.41 36.82 -7.36
N ILE A 224 4.13 37.91 -6.65
CA ILE A 224 3.81 37.88 -5.22
C ILE A 224 2.56 37.04 -4.96
N ARG A 225 1.55 37.18 -5.83
CA ARG A 225 0.30 36.44 -5.73
C ARG A 225 0.50 34.93 -5.98
N ALA A 226 1.32 34.58 -7.00
CA ALA A 226 1.69 33.21 -7.30
C ALA A 226 2.43 32.58 -6.12
N ASP A 227 3.42 33.29 -5.57
CA ASP A 227 4.23 32.79 -4.44
C ASP A 227 3.38 32.50 -3.20
N LYS A 228 2.35 33.32 -2.95
CA LYS A 228 1.38 33.05 -1.88
C LYS A 228 0.68 31.72 -2.06
N TYR A 229 0.12 31.42 -3.26
CA TYR A 229 -0.57 30.16 -3.54
C TYR A 229 0.38 28.97 -3.47
N LEU A 230 1.62 29.12 -3.97
CA LEU A 230 2.65 28.10 -3.91
C LEU A 230 3.08 27.81 -2.47
N THR A 231 3.22 28.86 -1.66
CA THR A 231 3.57 28.72 -0.22
C THR A 231 2.46 28.00 0.55
N GLU A 232 1.20 28.38 0.31
CA GLU A 232 0.05 27.70 0.94
C GLU A 232 0.00 26.21 0.56
N LEU A 233 0.24 25.87 -0.70
CA LEU A 233 0.28 24.48 -1.17
C LEU A 233 1.47 23.72 -0.57
N LYS A 234 2.69 24.34 -0.58
CA LYS A 234 3.90 23.78 0.05
C LYS A 234 3.65 23.42 1.52
N ASP A 235 3.02 24.32 2.28
CA ASP A 235 2.79 24.09 3.70
C ASP A 235 1.81 22.93 3.94
N LYS A 236 0.78 22.76 3.10
CA LYS A 236 -0.11 21.59 3.16
C LYS A 236 0.59 20.30 2.76
N GLN A 237 1.42 20.32 1.71
CA GLN A 237 2.21 19.16 1.29
C GLN A 237 3.22 18.76 2.38
N LYS A 238 3.91 19.73 2.99
CA LYS A 238 4.80 19.49 4.13
C LYS A 238 4.07 18.80 5.29
N LYS A 239 2.85 19.26 5.63
CA LYS A 239 2.05 18.63 6.68
C LYS A 239 1.69 17.17 6.36
N ILE A 240 1.33 16.86 5.11
CA ILE A 240 1.06 15.49 4.67
C ILE A 240 2.28 14.62 4.91
N GLN A 241 3.45 15.04 4.37
CA GLN A 241 4.70 14.29 4.50
C GLN A 241 5.11 14.11 5.97
N THR A 242 4.99 15.16 6.78
CA THR A 242 5.30 15.08 8.22
C THR A 242 4.42 14.07 8.96
N VAL A 243 3.14 13.93 8.59
CA VAL A 243 2.25 12.92 9.21
C VAL A 243 2.64 11.51 8.74
N PHE A 244 3.00 11.33 7.47
CA PHE A 244 3.50 10.04 6.98
C PHE A 244 4.78 9.60 7.67
N VAL A 245 5.76 10.50 7.77
CA VAL A 245 7.05 10.20 8.42
C VAL A 245 6.88 9.82 9.90
N ARG A 246 5.88 10.35 10.61
CA ARG A 246 5.59 9.97 12.01
C ARG A 246 5.11 8.54 12.17
N MET A 247 4.64 7.91 11.10
CA MET A 247 4.09 6.54 11.17
C MET A 247 5.18 5.52 11.46
N SER A 248 6.35 5.64 10.81
CA SER A 248 7.48 4.72 10.98
C SER A 248 8.02 4.69 12.42
N PRO A 249 8.40 5.83 13.04
CA PRO A 249 8.89 5.83 14.42
C PRO A 249 7.89 5.29 15.45
N ILE A 250 6.60 5.55 15.25
CA ILE A 250 5.55 5.03 16.14
C ILE A 250 5.49 3.50 16.03
N MET A 251 5.50 2.96 14.81
CA MET A 251 5.50 1.51 14.60
C MET A 251 6.78 0.84 15.10
N GLU A 252 7.94 1.46 14.87
CA GLU A 252 9.23 0.98 15.40
C GLU A 252 9.24 0.93 16.94
N THR A 253 8.74 1.98 17.60
CA THR A 253 8.66 2.01 19.06
C THR A 253 7.72 0.92 19.58
N LEU A 254 6.55 0.75 18.96
CA LEU A 254 5.60 -0.31 19.32
C LEU A 254 6.24 -1.71 19.12
N THR A 255 6.92 -1.91 18.01
CA THR A 255 7.64 -3.16 17.72
C THR A 255 8.75 -3.41 18.75
N GLY A 256 9.53 -2.38 19.10
CA GLY A 256 10.57 -2.48 20.13
C GLY A 256 10.02 -2.86 21.50
N ILE A 257 8.93 -2.24 21.92
CA ILE A 257 8.23 -2.61 23.18
C ILE A 257 7.78 -4.07 23.15
N MET A 258 7.19 -4.49 22.01
CA MET A 258 6.74 -5.87 21.87
C MET A 258 7.90 -6.87 21.95
N ILE A 259 9.00 -6.62 21.23
CA ILE A 259 10.19 -7.48 21.27
C ILE A 259 10.70 -7.58 22.71
N ALA A 260 10.79 -6.48 23.43
CA ALA A 260 11.23 -6.48 24.84
C ALA A 260 10.31 -7.32 25.74
N VAL A 261 8.99 -7.18 25.59
CA VAL A 261 8.01 -8.00 26.35
C VAL A 261 8.14 -9.48 25.99
N LEU A 262 8.30 -9.79 24.71
CA LEU A 262 8.46 -11.17 24.26
C LEU A 262 9.77 -11.80 24.76
N ILE A 263 10.89 -11.09 24.73
CA ILE A 263 12.16 -11.56 25.27
C ILE A 263 12.04 -11.84 26.77
N PHE A 264 11.44 -10.91 27.52
CA PHE A 264 11.22 -11.10 28.96
C PHE A 264 10.36 -12.32 29.26
N TYR A 265 9.25 -12.48 28.57
CA TYR A 265 8.33 -13.58 28.81
C TYR A 265 8.88 -14.93 28.30
N SER A 266 9.50 -14.95 27.11
CA SER A 266 10.15 -16.15 26.58
C SER A 266 11.32 -16.61 27.44
N GLY A 267 12.10 -15.69 28.01
CA GLY A 267 13.15 -16.04 28.97
C GLY A 267 12.62 -16.82 30.18
N LYS A 268 11.45 -16.43 30.71
CA LYS A 268 10.79 -17.21 31.78
C LYS A 268 10.33 -18.61 31.31
N LEU A 269 9.78 -18.70 30.09
CA LEU A 269 9.31 -19.97 29.53
C LEU A 269 10.47 -20.89 29.16
N ILE A 270 11.59 -20.38 28.69
CA ILE A 270 12.81 -21.16 28.40
C ILE A 270 13.40 -21.71 29.72
N ASN A 271 13.52 -20.86 30.74
CA ASN A 271 14.04 -21.30 32.06
C ASN A 271 13.15 -22.36 32.73
N SER A 272 11.85 -22.37 32.43
CA SER A 272 10.91 -23.39 32.89
C SER A 272 10.82 -24.63 31.98
N GLY A 273 11.62 -24.72 30.90
CA GLY A 273 11.63 -25.84 29.98
C GLY A 273 10.37 -25.94 29.08
N GLN A 274 9.53 -24.92 29.03
CA GLN A 274 8.28 -24.93 28.23
C GLN A 274 8.47 -24.55 26.75
N ILE A 275 9.61 -23.96 26.41
CA ILE A 275 9.96 -23.52 25.05
C ILE A 275 11.45 -23.74 24.83
N GLU A 276 11.81 -24.16 23.62
CA GLU A 276 13.20 -24.23 23.16
C GLU A 276 13.63 -22.90 22.53
N ILE A 277 14.93 -22.61 22.51
CA ILE A 277 15.47 -21.35 21.95
C ILE A 277 15.13 -21.20 20.45
N ASN A 278 15.22 -22.31 19.70
CA ASN A 278 14.91 -22.36 18.28
C ASN A 278 13.45 -21.92 17.97
N ASN A 279 12.49 -22.38 18.77
CA ASN A 279 11.07 -21.97 18.63
C ASN A 279 10.90 -20.46 18.84
N PHE A 280 11.63 -19.87 19.80
CA PHE A 280 11.58 -18.44 20.04
C PHE A 280 12.09 -17.62 18.84
N PHE A 281 13.21 -18.02 18.23
CA PHE A 281 13.75 -17.31 17.06
C PHE A 281 12.85 -17.44 15.83
N SER A 282 12.29 -18.63 15.57
CA SER A 282 11.30 -18.82 14.51
C SER A 282 10.04 -17.98 14.74
N PHE A 283 9.57 -17.93 15.99
CA PHE A 283 8.47 -17.07 16.42
C PHE A 283 8.78 -15.59 16.17
N LEU A 284 9.96 -15.13 16.57
CA LEU A 284 10.40 -13.74 16.38
C LEU A 284 10.44 -13.37 14.89
N ALA A 285 10.95 -14.26 14.05
CA ALA A 285 10.98 -14.05 12.60
C ALA A 285 9.58 -14.01 11.96
N ALA A 286 8.65 -14.81 12.47
CA ALA A 286 7.25 -14.77 12.00
C ALA A 286 6.52 -13.50 12.44
N MET A 287 6.91 -12.91 13.57
CA MET A 287 6.33 -11.67 14.08
C MET A 287 6.83 -10.42 13.35
N MET A 288 8.11 -10.40 12.95
CA MET A 288 8.75 -9.27 12.22
C MET A 288 8.38 -9.25 10.74
#